data_b3605d9889f7a8edf522c174744fa8a1
#
_entry.id   b3605d9889f7a8edf522c174744fa8a1
#
_cell.length_a   1.000
_cell.length_b   1.000
_cell.length_c   1.000
_cell.angle_alpha   90.00
_cell.angle_beta   90.00
_cell.angle_gamma   90.00
#
_symmetry.space_group_name_H-M   'P 1'
#
loop_
_entity.id
_entity.type
_entity.pdbx_description
1 polymer ?
#
loop_
_entity_poly.entity_id
_entity_poly.type
_entity_poly.pdbx_seq_one_letter_code
_entity_poly.pdbx_strand_id
1 'polypeptide(L)'
;MVIRLILGLENPLIVDIKDEAPMLVILRDLFYSGDWRNMRKDFEEHKEIYEDIKKLEQLEEKIASLNEIVYEPIVWSEVVEFLDKYRITPEKIMHGTADGLYELAIEYADKNQTEIAKDILKFAIKLDKNYAPAYEFYGSLLLEENDVEGAIKYLTRSIELDPWLVQSYSMIGEAYYNIGDYEKAIEYWEKEIKLSPTNTFTYFMLADAYSKMGKIDKAIEVLERFRETSENSIIALYELAELYKRIGNEEKAKEYESLIMEIDPRSDPNGIEIWAKVHLKKGNYEKVIQMIENVVKSSPEARHLNLVLAVAYAKTNQYEKARKIIEDLKEDDFWYLYGKREFFDELLTQPEKELCGIK
;
A
#
# COMPACT_ATOMS: atom_id res chain seq x y z
N MET A 1 27.09 1.17 -14.30
CA MET A 1 27.20 0.08 -13.30
C MET A 1 28.63 0.02 -12.81
N VAL A 2 28.87 0.04 -11.50
CA VAL A 2 30.22 0.03 -10.93
C VAL A 2 30.64 -1.42 -10.72
N ILE A 3 31.27 -2.01 -11.72
CA ILE A 3 31.73 -3.43 -11.72
C ILE A 3 32.76 -3.71 -10.59
N ARG A 4 33.46 -2.71 -10.11
CA ARG A 4 34.55 -2.84 -9.14
C ARG A 4 34.14 -3.24 -7.71
N LEU A 5 32.99 -2.78 -7.22
CA LEU A 5 32.44 -3.26 -5.93
C LEU A 5 32.16 -4.76 -5.96
N ILE A 6 31.91 -5.27 -7.18
CA ILE A 6 31.58 -6.67 -7.45
C ILE A 6 32.84 -7.54 -7.50
N LEU A 7 33.95 -7.04 -8.06
CA LEU A 7 35.15 -7.83 -8.29
C LEU A 7 36.28 -7.59 -7.28
N GLY A 8 36.09 -6.77 -6.25
CA GLY A 8 37.12 -6.44 -5.24
C GLY A 8 38.30 -5.67 -5.82
N LEU A 9 38.11 -5.03 -6.97
CA LEU A 9 39.14 -4.25 -7.63
C LEU A 9 39.32 -2.88 -6.95
N GLU A 10 40.53 -2.35 -6.85
CA GLU A 10 40.83 -1.11 -6.19
C GLU A 10 40.37 0.20 -6.89
N ASN A 11 39.86 0.26 -8.16
CA ASN A 11 39.35 1.44 -8.90
C ASN A 11 38.01 1.19 -9.58
N PRO A 12 36.95 2.02 -9.51
CA PRO A 12 35.66 1.78 -10.13
C PRO A 12 35.72 1.86 -11.65
N LEU A 13 35.19 0.87 -12.30
CA LEU A 13 35.10 0.73 -13.76
C LEU A 13 33.68 1.04 -14.20
N ILE A 14 33.49 2.06 -15.06
CA ILE A 14 32.25 2.31 -15.76
C ILE A 14 32.37 1.70 -17.15
N VAL A 15 31.59 0.68 -17.45
CA VAL A 15 31.50 0.08 -18.79
C VAL A 15 30.16 0.49 -19.40
N ASP A 16 30.19 1.11 -20.58
CA ASP A 16 28.97 1.34 -21.35
C ASP A 16 28.58 0.02 -22.06
N ILE A 17 27.52 -0.62 -21.56
CA ILE A 17 27.15 -1.98 -21.95
C ILE A 17 25.86 -1.98 -22.77
N LYS A 18 25.71 -1.07 -23.70
CA LYS A 18 24.51 -1.03 -24.56
C LYS A 18 24.27 -2.31 -25.37
N ASP A 19 25.32 -3.07 -25.66
CA ASP A 19 25.24 -4.23 -26.55
C ASP A 19 25.32 -5.59 -25.84
N GLU A 20 25.52 -5.65 -24.50
CA GLU A 20 25.76 -6.90 -23.75
C GLU A 20 24.76 -7.14 -22.61
N ALA A 21 23.54 -6.59 -22.71
CA ALA A 21 22.47 -6.70 -21.71
C ALA A 21 22.15 -8.13 -21.20
N PRO A 22 22.18 -9.20 -22.03
CA PRO A 22 21.90 -10.56 -21.54
C PRO A 22 22.95 -11.07 -20.56
N MET A 23 24.23 -10.73 -20.75
CA MET A 23 25.31 -11.19 -19.89
C MET A 23 25.33 -10.54 -18.52
N LEU A 24 24.83 -9.30 -18.43
CA LEU A 24 24.65 -8.59 -17.17
C LEU A 24 23.54 -9.19 -16.30
N VAL A 25 22.48 -9.70 -16.91
CA VAL A 25 21.43 -10.41 -16.19
C VAL A 25 21.99 -11.69 -15.57
N ILE A 26 22.79 -12.44 -16.31
CA ILE A 26 23.46 -13.67 -15.82
C ILE A 26 24.44 -13.34 -14.69
N LEU A 27 25.27 -12.31 -14.84
CA LEU A 27 26.18 -11.84 -13.78
C LEU A 27 25.44 -11.39 -12.53
N ARG A 28 24.33 -10.70 -12.69
CA ARG A 28 23.44 -10.29 -11.60
C ARG A 28 22.92 -11.52 -10.85
N ASP A 29 22.37 -12.49 -11.56
CA ASP A 29 21.75 -13.68 -10.97
C ASP A 29 22.81 -14.61 -10.34
N LEU A 30 24.00 -14.70 -10.92
CA LEU A 30 25.16 -15.37 -10.35
C LEU A 30 25.63 -14.72 -9.04
N PHE A 31 25.55 -13.39 -8.96
CA PHE A 31 25.97 -12.62 -7.81
C PHE A 31 24.98 -12.72 -6.64
N TYR A 32 23.66 -12.73 -6.93
CA TYR A 32 22.61 -12.88 -5.94
C TYR A 32 22.58 -14.25 -5.26
N SER A 33 23.11 -15.30 -5.91
CA SER A 33 23.19 -16.64 -5.31
C SER A 33 24.33 -16.80 -4.28
N GLY A 34 25.25 -15.84 -4.18
CA GLY A 34 26.28 -15.77 -3.12
C GLY A 34 27.33 -16.87 -3.11
N ASP A 35 27.32 -17.83 -4.05
CA ASP A 35 28.15 -19.01 -4.00
C ASP A 35 28.97 -19.30 -5.28
N TRP A 36 29.88 -18.41 -5.60
CA TRP A 36 30.82 -18.50 -6.71
C TRP A 36 31.61 -19.81 -6.76
N ARG A 37 31.93 -20.36 -5.61
CA ARG A 37 32.89 -21.48 -5.51
C ARG A 37 32.20 -22.81 -5.74
N ASN A 38 30.94 -22.92 -5.36
CA ASN A 38 30.15 -24.12 -5.62
C ASN A 38 29.60 -24.13 -7.04
N MET A 39 29.26 -22.98 -7.61
CA MET A 39 28.81 -22.86 -9.00
C MET A 39 29.87 -23.33 -10.01
N ARG A 40 31.16 -23.16 -9.71
CA ARG A 40 32.24 -23.64 -10.60
C ARG A 40 32.20 -25.17 -10.81
N LYS A 41 31.65 -25.93 -9.87
CA LYS A 41 31.43 -27.37 -9.99
C LYS A 41 30.23 -27.72 -10.84
N ASP A 42 29.12 -26.97 -10.69
CA ASP A 42 27.89 -27.19 -11.44
C ASP A 42 28.04 -26.75 -12.92
N PHE A 43 28.92 -25.80 -13.19
CA PHE A 43 29.25 -25.33 -14.54
C PHE A 43 30.02 -26.32 -15.39
N GLU A 44 30.80 -27.23 -14.78
CA GLU A 44 31.52 -28.28 -15.53
C GLU A 44 30.56 -29.30 -16.16
N GLU A 45 29.29 -29.37 -15.67
CA GLU A 45 28.28 -30.26 -16.22
C GLU A 45 27.46 -29.63 -17.37
N HIS A 46 27.54 -28.30 -17.59
CA HIS A 46 26.78 -27.59 -18.62
C HIS A 46 27.67 -26.88 -19.63
N LYS A 47 28.02 -27.58 -20.72
CA LYS A 47 28.90 -27.08 -21.78
C LYS A 47 28.47 -25.77 -22.44
N GLU A 48 27.17 -25.46 -22.46
CA GLU A 48 26.60 -24.22 -23.05
C GLU A 48 26.97 -22.98 -22.22
N ILE A 49 27.06 -23.12 -20.90
CA ILE A 49 27.44 -22.05 -19.98
C ILE A 49 28.94 -21.80 -19.99
N TYR A 50 29.76 -22.84 -20.37
CA TYR A 50 31.22 -22.75 -20.42
C TYR A 50 31.74 -21.72 -21.46
N GLU A 51 31.05 -21.59 -22.58
CA GLU A 51 31.41 -20.58 -23.60
C GLU A 51 31.13 -19.15 -23.12
N ASP A 52 30.08 -18.95 -22.30
CA ASP A 52 29.75 -17.65 -21.75
C ASP A 52 30.69 -17.27 -20.60
N ILE A 53 31.15 -18.24 -19.81
CA ILE A 53 32.22 -18.02 -18.81
C ILE A 53 33.55 -17.66 -19.50
N LYS A 54 33.87 -18.30 -20.61
CA LYS A 54 35.07 -17.96 -21.39
C LYS A 54 35.00 -16.55 -21.98
N LYS A 55 33.82 -16.09 -22.35
CA LYS A 55 33.58 -14.68 -22.73
C LYS A 55 33.76 -13.75 -21.54
N LEU A 56 33.33 -14.15 -20.34
CA LEU A 56 33.54 -13.41 -19.09
C LEU A 56 35.02 -13.28 -18.74
N GLU A 57 35.80 -14.37 -18.85
CA GLU A 57 37.26 -14.35 -18.64
C GLU A 57 37.96 -13.45 -19.68
N GLN A 58 37.51 -13.48 -20.94
CA GLN A 58 38.00 -12.58 -21.97
C GLN A 58 37.60 -11.13 -21.74
N LEU A 59 36.41 -10.89 -21.15
CA LEU A 59 35.97 -9.57 -20.78
C LEU A 59 36.75 -9.04 -19.58
N GLU A 60 37.08 -9.88 -18.58
CA GLU A 60 37.98 -9.55 -17.47
C GLU A 60 39.37 -9.16 -17.97
N GLU A 61 39.97 -9.95 -18.90
CA GLU A 61 41.26 -9.63 -19.50
C GLU A 61 41.18 -8.32 -20.31
N LYS A 62 40.11 -8.11 -21.05
CA LYS A 62 39.88 -6.89 -21.82
C LYS A 62 39.65 -5.65 -20.89
N ILE A 63 38.93 -5.83 -19.83
CA ILE A 63 38.74 -4.81 -18.80
C ILE A 63 40.05 -4.49 -18.08
N ALA A 64 40.83 -5.51 -17.74
CA ALA A 64 42.16 -5.35 -17.13
C ALA A 64 43.18 -4.67 -18.06
N SER A 65 43.01 -4.84 -19.39
CA SER A 65 43.87 -4.21 -20.42
C SER A 65 43.48 -2.77 -20.79
N LEU A 66 42.28 -2.32 -20.42
CA LEU A 66 41.82 -0.97 -20.68
C LEU A 66 42.38 0.00 -19.62
N ASN A 67 43.62 0.44 -19.81
CA ASN A 67 44.26 1.49 -18.98
C ASN A 67 43.61 2.89 -19.16
N GLU A 68 42.70 3.07 -20.09
CA GLU A 68 41.94 4.32 -20.32
C GLU A 68 40.45 4.07 -20.11
N ILE A 69 40.06 3.96 -18.89
CA ILE A 69 38.64 4.03 -18.58
C ILE A 69 38.31 5.45 -18.17
N VAL A 70 37.37 6.05 -18.90
CA VAL A 70 36.88 7.39 -18.61
C VAL A 70 36.28 7.34 -17.20
N TYR A 71 37.08 7.82 -16.28
CA TYR A 71 36.70 8.05 -14.92
C TYR A 71 35.77 9.23 -14.91
N GLU A 72 34.53 9.08 -14.47
CA GLU A 72 33.80 10.21 -13.90
C GLU A 72 34.10 10.24 -12.39
N PRO A 73 35.19 10.91 -11.97
CA PRO A 73 35.60 10.92 -10.56
C PRO A 73 34.57 11.61 -9.67
N ILE A 74 33.68 12.41 -10.29
CA ILE A 74 32.67 13.20 -9.63
C ILE A 74 31.60 12.30 -8.96
N VAL A 75 31.19 11.24 -9.62
CA VAL A 75 30.10 10.37 -9.10
C VAL A 75 30.54 9.60 -7.86
N TRP A 76 31.77 9.07 -7.86
CA TRP A 76 32.26 8.27 -6.73
C TRP A 76 32.63 9.12 -5.52
N SER A 77 33.25 10.30 -5.72
CA SER A 77 33.49 11.22 -4.62
C SER A 77 32.20 11.71 -3.98
N GLU A 78 31.15 11.98 -4.79
CA GLU A 78 29.85 12.35 -4.30
C GLU A 78 29.17 11.19 -3.53
N VAL A 79 29.34 9.92 -3.97
CA VAL A 79 28.88 8.73 -3.23
C VAL A 79 29.55 8.64 -1.87
N VAL A 80 30.89 8.74 -1.83
CA VAL A 80 31.66 8.67 -0.59
C VAL A 80 31.27 9.81 0.34
N GLU A 81 31.16 11.04 -0.17
CA GLU A 81 30.76 12.21 0.60
C GLU A 81 29.32 12.07 1.15
N PHE A 82 28.41 11.49 0.35
CA PHE A 82 27.05 11.18 0.77
C PHE A 82 27.04 10.11 1.88
N LEU A 83 27.81 9.03 1.72
CA LEU A 83 27.90 7.96 2.70
C LEU A 83 28.50 8.46 4.02
N ASP A 84 29.56 9.28 3.95
CA ASP A 84 30.19 9.90 5.13
C ASP A 84 29.23 10.85 5.85
N LYS A 85 28.47 11.66 5.10
CA LYS A 85 27.46 12.57 5.65
C LYS A 85 26.46 11.84 6.55
N TYR A 86 26.00 10.67 6.13
CA TYR A 86 25.01 9.87 6.87
C TYR A 86 25.63 8.76 7.71
N ARG A 87 26.96 8.68 7.79
CA ARG A 87 27.72 7.61 8.50
C ARG A 87 27.29 6.21 8.03
N ILE A 88 27.01 6.05 6.75
CA ILE A 88 26.64 4.79 6.13
C ILE A 88 27.93 4.08 5.72
N THR A 89 28.14 2.88 6.23
CA THR A 89 29.31 2.09 5.81
C THR A 89 29.07 1.50 4.41
N PRO A 90 30.12 1.41 3.55
CA PRO A 90 29.99 0.82 2.21
C PRO A 90 29.41 -0.59 2.20
N GLU A 91 29.60 -1.35 3.28
CA GLU A 91 29.04 -2.69 3.44
C GLU A 91 27.52 -2.71 3.54
N LYS A 92 26.88 -1.60 3.95
CA LYS A 92 25.41 -1.46 3.96
C LYS A 92 24.82 -1.22 2.57
N ILE A 93 25.63 -0.79 1.62
CA ILE A 93 25.21 -0.70 0.21
C ILE A 93 25.66 -1.99 -0.47
N MET A 94 24.95 -3.06 -0.18
CA MET A 94 25.33 -4.41 -0.68
C MET A 94 25.49 -4.48 -2.20
N HIS A 95 25.03 -3.50 -2.97
CA HIS A 95 25.01 -3.63 -4.42
C HIS A 95 25.50 -2.42 -5.24
N GLY A 96 25.81 -1.25 -4.63
CA GLY A 96 26.32 -0.06 -5.36
C GLY A 96 25.46 0.40 -6.54
N THR A 97 24.21 -0.10 -6.60
CA THR A 97 23.23 0.09 -7.66
C THR A 97 22.10 0.97 -7.13
N ALA A 98 21.28 1.52 -8.02
CA ALA A 98 20.06 2.24 -7.65
C ALA A 98 19.13 1.36 -6.80
N ASP A 99 19.11 0.06 -7.03
CA ASP A 99 18.37 -0.94 -6.28
C ASP A 99 18.83 -1.03 -4.81
N GLY A 100 20.14 -1.17 -4.56
CA GLY A 100 20.67 -1.20 -3.20
C GLY A 100 20.44 0.09 -2.42
N LEU A 101 20.42 1.25 -3.10
CA LEU A 101 20.04 2.52 -2.50
C LEU A 101 18.53 2.60 -2.22
N TYR A 102 17.72 2.02 -3.08
CA TYR A 102 16.28 1.91 -2.86
C TYR A 102 15.97 1.10 -1.59
N GLU A 103 16.58 -0.08 -1.44
CA GLU A 103 16.44 -0.90 -0.23
C GLU A 103 16.91 -0.15 1.03
N LEU A 104 18.01 0.57 0.93
CA LEU A 104 18.50 1.40 2.02
C LEU A 104 17.51 2.53 2.36
N ALA A 105 16.88 3.15 1.36
CA ALA A 105 15.89 4.18 1.59
C ALA A 105 14.66 3.64 2.33
N ILE A 106 14.20 2.42 2.03
CA ILE A 106 13.13 1.74 2.77
C ILE A 106 13.53 1.58 4.25
N GLU A 107 14.77 1.09 4.51
CA GLU A 107 15.24 0.92 5.89
C GLU A 107 15.23 2.24 6.69
N TYR A 108 15.56 3.36 6.06
CA TYR A 108 15.53 4.67 6.71
C TYR A 108 14.10 5.20 6.90
N ALA A 109 13.22 4.98 5.94
CA ALA A 109 11.81 5.35 6.06
C ALA A 109 11.12 4.58 7.19
N ASP A 110 11.35 3.26 7.31
CA ASP A 110 10.84 2.43 8.41
C ASP A 110 11.29 2.92 9.81
N LYS A 111 12.44 3.60 9.87
CA LYS A 111 12.95 4.24 11.09
C LYS A 111 12.43 5.67 11.28
N ASN A 112 11.42 6.10 10.51
CA ASN A 112 10.89 7.47 10.49
C ASN A 112 11.97 8.54 10.14
N GLN A 113 12.98 8.17 9.37
CA GLN A 113 14.05 9.07 8.90
C GLN A 113 13.80 9.48 7.44
N THR A 114 12.60 10.00 7.17
CA THR A 114 12.06 10.29 5.82
C THR A 114 12.97 11.22 5.01
N GLU A 115 13.57 12.24 5.61
CA GLU A 115 14.47 13.17 4.91
C GLU A 115 15.73 12.45 4.39
N ILE A 116 16.28 11.51 5.17
CA ILE A 116 17.43 10.72 4.74
C ILE A 116 17.02 9.76 3.62
N ALA A 117 15.87 9.12 3.76
CA ALA A 117 15.34 8.24 2.72
C ALA A 117 15.15 8.99 1.38
N LYS A 118 14.59 10.21 1.42
CA LYS A 118 14.45 11.06 0.23
C LYS A 118 15.78 11.42 -0.41
N ASP A 119 16.79 11.77 0.38
CA ASP A 119 18.13 12.08 -0.15
C ASP A 119 18.78 10.85 -0.79
N ILE A 120 18.62 9.66 -0.19
CA ILE A 120 19.08 8.39 -0.75
C ILE A 120 18.38 8.11 -2.09
N LEU A 121 17.05 8.28 -2.16
CA LEU A 121 16.28 8.07 -3.39
C LEU A 121 16.67 9.05 -4.50
N LYS A 122 16.89 10.34 -4.18
CA LYS A 122 17.43 11.29 -5.15
C LYS A 122 18.77 10.83 -5.72
N PHE A 123 19.59 10.23 -4.87
CA PHE A 123 20.88 9.72 -5.29
C PHE A 123 20.72 8.46 -6.14
N ALA A 124 19.79 7.53 -5.81
CA ALA A 124 19.44 6.38 -6.63
C ALA A 124 18.97 6.81 -8.02
N ILE A 125 18.08 7.81 -8.11
CA ILE A 125 17.60 8.40 -9.37
C ILE A 125 18.76 9.04 -10.16
N LYS A 126 19.72 9.66 -9.49
CA LYS A 126 20.89 10.24 -10.16
C LYS A 126 21.80 9.16 -10.79
N LEU A 127 21.96 8.02 -10.09
CA LEU A 127 22.74 6.88 -10.59
C LEU A 127 22.03 6.18 -11.75
N ASP A 128 20.73 5.94 -11.61
CA ASP A 128 19.94 5.34 -12.68
C ASP A 128 18.63 6.14 -12.89
N LYS A 129 18.63 6.95 -13.94
CA LYS A 129 17.48 7.78 -14.32
C LYS A 129 16.28 6.98 -14.82
N ASN A 130 16.45 5.68 -15.04
CA ASN A 130 15.40 4.79 -15.51
C ASN A 130 14.90 3.82 -14.42
N TYR A 131 15.39 3.92 -13.21
CA TYR A 131 14.99 3.07 -12.10
C TYR A 131 13.63 3.51 -11.53
N ALA A 132 12.56 3.03 -12.14
CA ALA A 132 11.17 3.42 -11.84
C ALA A 132 10.78 3.29 -10.35
N PRO A 133 11.20 2.23 -9.58
CA PRO A 133 10.83 2.10 -8.17
C PRO A 133 11.31 3.26 -7.29
N ALA A 134 12.48 3.86 -7.59
CA ALA A 134 12.96 5.01 -6.82
C ALA A 134 12.09 6.26 -7.02
N TYR A 135 11.55 6.46 -8.22
CA TYR A 135 10.59 7.54 -8.49
C TYR A 135 9.26 7.29 -7.77
N GLU A 136 8.77 6.04 -7.78
CA GLU A 136 7.55 5.66 -7.08
C GLU A 136 7.67 5.92 -5.59
N PHE A 137 8.71 5.40 -4.95
CA PHE A 137 8.90 5.56 -3.51
C PHE A 137 9.18 7.00 -3.11
N TYR A 138 9.95 7.75 -3.91
CA TYR A 138 10.12 9.18 -3.66
C TYR A 138 8.80 9.95 -3.74
N GLY A 139 7.96 9.61 -4.73
CA GLY A 139 6.62 10.18 -4.88
C GLY A 139 5.68 9.83 -3.73
N SER A 140 5.74 8.61 -3.18
CA SER A 140 4.94 8.22 -2.02
C SER A 140 5.31 9.02 -0.76
N LEU A 141 6.60 9.20 -0.51
CA LEU A 141 7.07 10.02 0.62
C LEU A 141 6.62 11.49 0.51
N LEU A 142 6.58 12.03 -0.72
CA LEU A 142 6.06 13.39 -0.94
C LEU A 142 4.54 13.48 -0.68
N LEU A 143 3.77 12.42 -0.97
CA LEU A 143 2.34 12.37 -0.62
C LEU A 143 2.13 12.38 0.89
N GLU A 144 2.90 11.63 1.64
CA GLU A 144 2.86 11.61 3.10
C GLU A 144 3.14 13.01 3.70
N GLU A 145 4.01 13.79 3.04
CA GLU A 145 4.32 15.18 3.42
C GLU A 145 3.30 16.19 2.88
N ASN A 146 2.27 15.72 2.16
CA ASN A 146 1.28 16.58 1.50
C ASN A 146 1.86 17.48 0.38
N ASP A 147 3.03 17.14 -0.17
CA ASP A 147 3.54 17.73 -1.41
C ASP A 147 2.93 17.04 -2.63
N VAL A 148 1.67 17.38 -2.89
CA VAL A 148 0.86 16.75 -3.93
C VAL A 148 1.44 16.98 -5.33
N GLU A 149 1.93 18.17 -5.62
CA GLU A 149 2.50 18.52 -6.93
C GLU A 149 3.81 17.75 -7.19
N GLY A 150 4.69 17.72 -6.20
CA GLY A 150 5.92 16.92 -6.25
C GLY A 150 5.62 15.44 -6.45
N ALA A 151 4.70 14.90 -5.68
CA ALA A 151 4.28 13.50 -5.77
C ALA A 151 3.78 13.13 -7.17
N ILE A 152 2.83 13.89 -7.73
CA ILE A 152 2.31 13.65 -9.09
C ILE A 152 3.44 13.63 -10.11
N LYS A 153 4.40 14.56 -10.01
CA LYS A 153 5.55 14.63 -10.93
C LYS A 153 6.39 13.35 -10.90
N TYR A 154 6.76 12.88 -9.70
CA TYR A 154 7.63 11.72 -9.55
C TYR A 154 6.89 10.41 -9.86
N LEU A 155 5.64 10.27 -9.41
CA LEU A 155 4.80 9.11 -9.72
C LEU A 155 4.45 9.03 -11.21
N THR A 156 4.23 10.15 -11.88
CA THR A 156 4.04 10.16 -13.36
C THR A 156 5.31 9.66 -14.04
N ARG A 157 6.49 10.08 -13.55
CA ARG A 157 7.75 9.58 -14.12
C ARG A 157 7.94 8.08 -13.88
N SER A 158 7.50 7.54 -12.75
CA SER A 158 7.59 6.10 -12.50
C SER A 158 6.78 5.28 -13.50
N ILE A 159 5.53 5.67 -13.79
CA ILE A 159 4.69 4.95 -14.77
C ILE A 159 5.11 5.17 -16.23
N GLU A 160 5.80 6.27 -16.55
CA GLU A 160 6.43 6.46 -17.87
C GLU A 160 7.59 5.48 -18.08
N LEU A 161 8.32 5.16 -17.03
CA LEU A 161 9.45 4.25 -17.05
C LEU A 161 9.00 2.79 -16.98
N ASP A 162 8.04 2.50 -16.12
CA ASP A 162 7.43 1.18 -15.98
C ASP A 162 5.89 1.30 -15.86
N PRO A 163 5.17 1.10 -16.98
CA PRO A 163 3.71 1.16 -16.99
C PRO A 163 3.00 0.06 -16.17
N TRP A 164 3.73 -0.91 -15.62
CA TRP A 164 3.17 -1.98 -14.80
C TRP A 164 3.25 -1.71 -13.30
N LEU A 165 3.77 -0.57 -12.89
CA LEU A 165 3.76 -0.13 -11.48
C LEU A 165 2.35 0.31 -11.06
N VAL A 166 1.53 -0.67 -10.73
CA VAL A 166 0.11 -0.50 -10.39
C VAL A 166 -0.08 0.49 -9.24
N GLN A 167 0.78 0.41 -8.22
CA GLN A 167 0.71 1.27 -7.04
C GLN A 167 0.87 2.76 -7.38
N SER A 168 1.71 3.10 -8.36
CA SER A 168 1.87 4.49 -8.79
C SER A 168 0.58 5.08 -9.36
N TYR A 169 -0.23 4.29 -10.09
CA TYR A 169 -1.55 4.76 -10.57
C TYR A 169 -2.50 5.04 -9.42
N SER A 170 -2.53 4.17 -8.40
CA SER A 170 -3.32 4.36 -7.19
C SER A 170 -2.97 5.68 -6.50
N MET A 171 -1.67 5.90 -6.25
CA MET A 171 -1.17 7.08 -5.57
C MET A 171 -1.38 8.37 -6.38
N ILE A 172 -1.25 8.34 -7.71
CA ILE A 172 -1.57 9.51 -8.56
C ILE A 172 -3.07 9.82 -8.47
N GLY A 173 -3.92 8.79 -8.50
CA GLY A 173 -5.36 8.94 -8.33
C GLY A 173 -5.70 9.61 -7.00
N GLU A 174 -5.10 9.14 -5.90
CA GLU A 174 -5.25 9.72 -4.57
C GLU A 174 -4.76 11.18 -4.52
N ALA A 175 -3.61 11.48 -5.12
CA ALA A 175 -3.08 12.83 -5.21
C ALA A 175 -4.06 13.80 -5.89
N TYR A 176 -4.62 13.41 -7.02
CA TYR A 176 -5.64 14.22 -7.72
C TYR A 176 -6.95 14.32 -6.93
N TYR A 177 -7.36 13.26 -6.28
CA TYR A 177 -8.55 13.27 -5.41
C TYR A 177 -8.39 14.28 -4.26
N ASN A 178 -7.23 14.31 -3.60
CA ASN A 178 -6.93 15.18 -2.46
C ASN A 178 -6.98 16.67 -2.84
N ILE A 179 -6.64 17.02 -4.08
CA ILE A 179 -6.79 18.40 -4.59
C ILE A 179 -8.14 18.68 -5.24
N GLY A 180 -9.06 17.69 -5.24
CA GLY A 180 -10.41 17.84 -5.78
C GLY A 180 -10.54 17.69 -7.30
N ASP A 181 -9.48 17.28 -8.01
CA ASP A 181 -9.52 16.96 -9.45
C ASP A 181 -10.01 15.51 -9.63
N TYR A 182 -11.31 15.33 -9.36
CA TYR A 182 -11.92 13.98 -9.39
C TYR A 182 -11.90 13.35 -10.78
N GLU A 183 -11.92 14.15 -11.86
CA GLU A 183 -11.84 13.66 -13.22
C GLU A 183 -10.52 12.93 -13.47
N LYS A 184 -9.40 13.51 -13.06
CA LYS A 184 -8.09 12.88 -13.22
C LYS A 184 -7.91 11.71 -12.25
N ALA A 185 -8.38 11.83 -11.02
CA ALA A 185 -8.36 10.72 -10.07
C ALA A 185 -9.03 9.47 -10.67
N ILE A 186 -10.23 9.63 -11.24
CA ILE A 186 -10.97 8.58 -11.94
C ILE A 186 -10.16 8.00 -13.10
N GLU A 187 -9.53 8.85 -13.93
CA GLU A 187 -8.72 8.37 -15.05
C GLU A 187 -7.60 7.42 -14.61
N TYR A 188 -6.88 7.78 -13.55
CA TYR A 188 -5.78 6.96 -13.04
C TYR A 188 -6.26 5.69 -12.33
N TRP A 189 -7.32 5.74 -11.54
CA TRP A 189 -7.90 4.56 -10.90
C TRP A 189 -8.54 3.58 -11.89
N GLU A 190 -9.14 4.06 -12.99
CA GLU A 190 -9.61 3.19 -14.07
C GLU A 190 -8.45 2.48 -14.80
N LYS A 191 -7.28 3.13 -14.89
CA LYS A 191 -6.07 2.47 -15.42
C LYS A 191 -5.57 1.41 -14.43
N GLU A 192 -5.54 1.71 -13.13
CA GLU A 192 -5.18 0.77 -12.09
C GLU A 192 -6.06 -0.48 -12.12
N ILE A 193 -7.38 -0.33 -12.14
CA ILE A 193 -8.33 -1.45 -12.19
C ILE A 193 -8.13 -2.33 -13.44
N LYS A 194 -7.75 -1.75 -14.58
CA LYS A 194 -7.43 -2.52 -15.78
C LYS A 194 -6.18 -3.37 -15.62
N LEU A 195 -5.21 -2.89 -14.87
CA LEU A 195 -3.96 -3.60 -14.59
C LEU A 195 -4.13 -4.61 -13.45
N SER A 196 -4.86 -4.24 -12.40
CA SER A 196 -5.09 -5.04 -11.20
C SER A 196 -6.56 -4.94 -10.74
N PRO A 197 -7.46 -5.79 -11.27
CA PRO A 197 -8.89 -5.72 -10.97
C PRO A 197 -9.26 -6.18 -9.55
N THR A 198 -8.29 -6.61 -8.74
CA THR A 198 -8.52 -7.15 -7.39
C THR A 198 -8.34 -6.12 -6.27
N ASN A 199 -7.90 -4.89 -6.57
CA ASN A 199 -7.71 -3.86 -5.55
C ASN A 199 -9.06 -3.28 -5.09
N THR A 200 -9.57 -3.80 -3.99
CA THR A 200 -10.86 -3.38 -3.40
C THR A 200 -10.92 -1.89 -3.11
N PHE A 201 -9.85 -1.33 -2.56
CA PHE A 201 -9.79 0.08 -2.16
C PHE A 201 -10.07 1.02 -3.34
N THR A 202 -9.51 0.73 -4.50
CA THR A 202 -9.66 1.57 -5.70
C THR A 202 -11.11 1.66 -6.18
N TYR A 203 -11.88 0.57 -6.08
CA TYR A 203 -13.31 0.61 -6.44
C TYR A 203 -14.11 1.54 -5.53
N PHE A 204 -13.83 1.55 -4.23
CA PHE A 204 -14.51 2.45 -3.30
C PHE A 204 -14.12 3.91 -3.53
N MET A 205 -12.84 4.20 -3.74
CA MET A 205 -12.36 5.54 -4.05
C MET A 205 -12.95 6.07 -5.37
N LEU A 206 -13.02 5.20 -6.38
CA LEU A 206 -13.62 5.52 -7.67
C LEU A 206 -15.13 5.83 -7.53
N ALA A 207 -15.85 5.03 -6.75
CA ALA A 207 -17.26 5.26 -6.50
C ALA A 207 -17.50 6.56 -5.70
N ASP A 208 -16.66 6.86 -4.72
CA ASP A 208 -16.75 8.12 -3.97
C ASP A 208 -16.42 9.32 -4.86
N ALA A 209 -15.41 9.26 -5.71
CA ALA A 209 -15.10 10.33 -6.66
C ALA A 209 -16.28 10.62 -7.61
N TYR A 210 -16.91 9.58 -8.16
CA TYR A 210 -18.13 9.75 -8.95
C TYR A 210 -19.28 10.35 -8.13
N SER A 211 -19.42 9.94 -6.88
CA SER A 211 -20.44 10.47 -5.97
C SER A 211 -20.23 11.95 -5.67
N LYS A 212 -18.98 12.39 -5.45
CA LYS A 212 -18.62 13.81 -5.24
C LYS A 212 -18.89 14.67 -6.48
N MET A 213 -18.77 14.07 -7.67
CA MET A 213 -19.14 14.71 -8.93
C MET A 213 -20.66 14.70 -9.18
N GLY A 214 -21.48 14.13 -8.29
CA GLY A 214 -22.92 13.96 -8.49
C GLY A 214 -23.31 12.88 -9.50
N LYS A 215 -22.36 12.09 -9.98
CA LYS A 215 -22.56 11.01 -10.98
C LYS A 215 -22.92 9.70 -10.26
N ILE A 216 -24.02 9.69 -9.51
CA ILE A 216 -24.40 8.58 -8.63
C ILE A 216 -24.59 7.26 -9.40
N ASP A 217 -25.18 7.32 -10.61
CA ASP A 217 -25.36 6.12 -11.44
C ASP A 217 -24.03 5.44 -11.78
N LYS A 218 -22.97 6.23 -12.03
CA LYS A 218 -21.62 5.70 -12.27
C LYS A 218 -20.98 5.13 -11.02
N ALA A 219 -21.20 5.72 -9.87
CA ALA A 219 -20.76 5.18 -8.59
C ALA A 219 -21.38 3.79 -8.33
N ILE A 220 -22.68 3.64 -8.61
CA ILE A 220 -23.39 2.37 -8.53
C ILE A 220 -22.78 1.36 -9.51
N GLU A 221 -22.57 1.74 -10.78
CA GLU A 221 -21.97 0.86 -11.80
C GLU A 221 -20.60 0.32 -11.36
N VAL A 222 -19.76 1.16 -10.76
CA VAL A 222 -18.44 0.78 -10.25
C VAL A 222 -18.54 -0.25 -9.12
N LEU A 223 -19.44 -0.04 -8.16
CA LEU A 223 -19.60 -0.97 -7.04
C LEU A 223 -20.28 -2.28 -7.47
N GLU A 224 -21.18 -2.24 -8.44
CA GLU A 224 -21.74 -3.48 -9.02
C GLU A 224 -20.66 -4.28 -9.77
N ARG A 225 -19.78 -3.62 -10.52
CA ARG A 225 -18.62 -4.26 -11.15
C ARG A 225 -17.69 -4.90 -10.12
N PHE A 226 -17.46 -4.24 -8.98
CA PHE A 226 -16.69 -4.82 -7.87
C PHE A 226 -17.36 -6.07 -7.30
N ARG A 227 -18.70 -6.09 -7.16
CA ARG A 227 -19.45 -7.25 -6.67
C ARG A 227 -19.29 -8.49 -7.54
N GLU A 228 -19.06 -8.37 -8.84
CA GLU A 228 -18.79 -9.52 -9.71
C GLU A 228 -17.53 -10.28 -9.27
N THR A 229 -16.61 -9.62 -8.58
CA THR A 229 -15.38 -10.21 -8.03
C THR A 229 -15.45 -10.52 -6.54
N SER A 230 -16.39 -9.93 -5.81
CA SER A 230 -16.51 -9.96 -4.35
C SER A 230 -17.98 -9.91 -3.90
N GLU A 231 -18.74 -10.95 -4.20
CA GLU A 231 -20.22 -11.01 -3.96
C GLU A 231 -20.62 -10.74 -2.51
N ASN A 232 -19.80 -11.18 -1.54
CA ASN A 232 -20.10 -11.12 -0.11
C ASN A 232 -19.47 -9.91 0.60
N SER A 233 -18.99 -8.90 -0.12
CA SER A 233 -18.47 -7.69 0.52
C SER A 233 -19.60 -6.88 1.17
N ILE A 234 -19.67 -6.93 2.49
CA ILE A 234 -20.66 -6.20 3.29
C ILE A 234 -20.52 -4.70 3.07
N ILE A 235 -19.27 -4.21 2.92
CA ILE A 235 -18.99 -2.79 2.67
C ILE A 235 -19.58 -2.36 1.34
N ALA A 236 -19.36 -3.14 0.26
CA ALA A 236 -19.90 -2.81 -1.05
C ALA A 236 -21.43 -2.82 -1.09
N LEU A 237 -22.06 -3.80 -0.45
CA LEU A 237 -23.51 -3.87 -0.33
C LEU A 237 -24.09 -2.68 0.44
N TYR A 238 -23.40 -2.25 1.49
CA TYR A 238 -23.82 -1.09 2.28
C TYR A 238 -23.70 0.22 1.47
N GLU A 239 -22.58 0.44 0.80
CA GLU A 239 -22.39 1.61 -0.06
C GLU A 239 -23.43 1.65 -1.19
N LEU A 240 -23.72 0.51 -1.82
CA LEU A 240 -24.81 0.42 -2.81
C LEU A 240 -26.17 0.78 -2.19
N ALA A 241 -26.48 0.27 -1.00
CA ALA A 241 -27.73 0.62 -0.32
C ALA A 241 -27.83 2.13 -0.07
N GLU A 242 -26.74 2.76 0.39
CA GLU A 242 -26.70 4.20 0.63
C GLU A 242 -26.83 5.03 -0.67
N LEU A 243 -26.16 4.59 -1.76
CA LEU A 243 -26.29 5.25 -3.06
C LEU A 243 -27.72 5.13 -3.62
N TYR A 244 -28.37 3.96 -3.49
CA TYR A 244 -29.76 3.80 -3.91
C TYR A 244 -30.74 4.63 -3.07
N LYS A 245 -30.50 4.83 -1.77
CA LYS A 245 -31.27 5.78 -0.94
C LYS A 245 -31.12 7.22 -1.45
N ARG A 246 -29.90 7.62 -1.80
CA ARG A 246 -29.61 8.98 -2.31
C ARG A 246 -30.36 9.29 -3.61
N ILE A 247 -30.61 8.30 -4.47
CA ILE A 247 -31.44 8.49 -5.69
C ILE A 247 -32.91 8.19 -5.46
N GLY A 248 -33.36 7.94 -4.20
CA GLY A 248 -34.74 7.67 -3.85
C GLY A 248 -35.25 6.28 -4.17
N ASN A 249 -34.39 5.34 -4.50
CA ASN A 249 -34.75 3.95 -4.78
C ASN A 249 -34.69 3.09 -3.51
N GLU A 250 -35.70 3.30 -2.64
CA GLU A 250 -35.81 2.60 -1.35
C GLU A 250 -35.99 1.08 -1.49
N GLU A 251 -36.54 0.60 -2.59
CA GLU A 251 -36.74 -0.83 -2.84
C GLU A 251 -35.38 -1.53 -2.98
N LYS A 252 -34.53 -1.02 -3.87
CA LYS A 252 -33.18 -1.55 -4.06
C LYS A 252 -32.30 -1.39 -2.81
N ALA A 253 -32.40 -0.27 -2.12
CA ALA A 253 -31.69 -0.07 -0.87
C ALA A 253 -32.03 -1.16 0.17
N LYS A 254 -33.31 -1.48 0.34
CA LYS A 254 -33.75 -2.57 1.22
C LYS A 254 -33.32 -3.96 0.76
N GLU A 255 -33.25 -4.18 -0.54
CA GLU A 255 -32.72 -5.41 -1.11
C GLU A 255 -31.26 -5.65 -0.67
N TYR A 256 -30.39 -4.63 -0.83
CA TYR A 256 -28.99 -4.71 -0.40
C TYR A 256 -28.82 -4.83 1.11
N GLU A 257 -29.63 -4.10 1.91
CA GLU A 257 -29.64 -4.30 3.36
C GLU A 257 -30.04 -5.72 3.75
N SER A 258 -30.97 -6.35 3.01
CA SER A 258 -31.38 -7.73 3.27
C SER A 258 -30.27 -8.71 2.95
N LEU A 259 -29.53 -8.51 1.85
CA LEU A 259 -28.35 -9.31 1.53
C LEU A 259 -27.28 -9.25 2.63
N ILE A 260 -27.01 -8.05 3.18
CA ILE A 260 -26.09 -7.90 4.33
C ILE A 260 -26.54 -8.76 5.51
N MET A 261 -27.83 -8.81 5.77
CA MET A 261 -28.37 -9.56 6.92
C MET A 261 -28.24 -11.09 6.77
N GLU A 262 -28.12 -11.60 5.55
CA GLU A 262 -27.97 -13.03 5.23
C GLU A 262 -26.51 -13.48 5.29
N ILE A 263 -25.54 -12.56 5.14
CA ILE A 263 -24.11 -12.88 5.16
C ILE A 263 -23.66 -13.28 6.57
N ASP A 264 -22.82 -14.31 6.66
CA ASP A 264 -22.04 -14.57 7.88
C ASP A 264 -20.91 -13.53 7.97
N PRO A 265 -20.93 -12.59 8.96
CA PRO A 265 -19.96 -11.51 8.99
C PRO A 265 -18.52 -11.97 9.23
N ARG A 266 -18.28 -13.24 9.59
CA ARG A 266 -16.94 -13.82 9.70
C ARG A 266 -16.29 -14.03 8.34
N SER A 267 -17.07 -14.05 7.26
CA SER A 267 -16.56 -14.11 5.88
C SER A 267 -16.03 -12.76 5.36
N ASP A 268 -16.44 -11.65 5.99
CA ASP A 268 -15.95 -10.29 5.70
C ASP A 268 -15.67 -9.54 7.03
N PRO A 269 -14.50 -9.80 7.66
CA PRO A 269 -14.16 -9.18 8.94
C PRO A 269 -14.21 -7.66 8.94
N ASN A 270 -13.89 -7.03 7.80
CA ASN A 270 -13.91 -5.57 7.66
C ASN A 270 -15.36 -5.01 7.64
N GLY A 271 -16.33 -5.83 7.27
CA GLY A 271 -17.75 -5.47 7.24
C GLY A 271 -18.52 -5.75 8.53
N ILE A 272 -17.92 -6.36 9.56
CA ILE A 272 -18.62 -6.77 10.80
C ILE A 272 -19.37 -5.61 11.48
N GLU A 273 -18.74 -4.44 11.57
CA GLU A 273 -19.36 -3.26 12.20
C GLU A 273 -20.61 -2.81 11.42
N ILE A 274 -20.52 -2.81 10.10
CA ILE A 274 -21.64 -2.45 9.22
C ILE A 274 -22.77 -3.48 9.35
N TRP A 275 -22.43 -4.77 9.30
CA TRP A 275 -23.37 -5.85 9.52
C TRP A 275 -24.15 -5.67 10.82
N ALA A 276 -23.42 -5.38 11.90
CA ALA A 276 -24.03 -5.17 13.20
C ALA A 276 -24.92 -3.93 13.23
N LYS A 277 -24.52 -2.80 12.61
CA LYS A 277 -25.35 -1.60 12.48
C LYS A 277 -26.65 -1.87 11.74
N VAL A 278 -26.60 -2.60 10.63
CA VAL A 278 -27.81 -2.97 9.87
C VAL A 278 -28.74 -3.81 10.72
N HIS A 279 -28.21 -4.82 11.45
CA HIS A 279 -29.00 -5.63 12.36
C HIS A 279 -29.59 -4.84 13.53
N LEU A 280 -28.85 -3.89 14.12
CA LEU A 280 -29.36 -3.01 15.17
C LEU A 280 -30.54 -2.16 14.69
N LYS A 281 -30.45 -1.57 13.49
CA LYS A 281 -31.54 -0.78 12.89
C LYS A 281 -32.78 -1.62 12.62
N LYS A 282 -32.62 -2.93 12.42
CA LYS A 282 -33.73 -3.88 12.20
C LYS A 282 -34.23 -4.54 13.49
N GLY A 283 -33.66 -4.21 14.66
CA GLY A 283 -34.07 -4.74 15.96
C GLY A 283 -33.54 -6.13 16.32
N ASN A 284 -32.56 -6.64 15.59
CA ASN A 284 -31.98 -7.97 15.82
C ASN A 284 -30.86 -7.95 16.87
N TYR A 285 -31.18 -7.37 18.04
CA TYR A 285 -30.19 -7.05 19.08
C TYR A 285 -29.48 -8.29 19.64
N GLU A 286 -30.22 -9.37 19.92
CA GLU A 286 -29.65 -10.61 20.47
C GLU A 286 -28.67 -11.27 19.49
N LYS A 287 -28.95 -11.25 18.20
CA LYS A 287 -28.06 -11.77 17.17
C LYS A 287 -26.75 -10.98 17.14
N VAL A 288 -26.83 -9.64 17.27
CA VAL A 288 -25.66 -8.77 17.36
C VAL A 288 -24.84 -9.07 18.60
N ILE A 289 -25.47 -9.19 19.78
CA ILE A 289 -24.80 -9.52 21.04
C ILE A 289 -24.03 -10.83 20.89
N GLN A 290 -24.71 -11.89 20.45
CA GLN A 290 -24.08 -13.21 20.32
C GLN A 290 -22.88 -13.20 19.35
N MET A 291 -22.99 -12.51 18.22
CA MET A 291 -21.93 -12.45 17.22
C MET A 291 -20.75 -11.61 17.74
N ILE A 292 -21.00 -10.38 18.18
CA ILE A 292 -19.95 -9.46 18.57
C ILE A 292 -19.23 -9.90 19.85
N GLU A 293 -19.93 -10.46 20.84
CA GLU A 293 -19.26 -11.07 22.02
C GLU A 293 -18.23 -12.15 21.61
N ASN A 294 -18.60 -12.99 20.64
CA ASN A 294 -17.69 -14.04 20.18
C ASN A 294 -16.47 -13.46 19.46
N VAL A 295 -16.66 -12.44 18.62
CA VAL A 295 -15.57 -11.77 17.91
C VAL A 295 -14.63 -11.08 18.88
N VAL A 296 -15.15 -10.26 19.80
CA VAL A 296 -14.32 -9.54 20.78
C VAL A 296 -13.56 -10.49 21.72
N LYS A 297 -14.14 -11.64 22.06
CA LYS A 297 -13.46 -12.66 22.88
C LYS A 297 -12.31 -13.34 22.13
N SER A 298 -12.46 -13.57 20.82
CA SER A 298 -11.44 -14.23 20.00
C SER A 298 -10.36 -13.27 19.50
N SER A 299 -10.69 -11.99 19.35
CA SER A 299 -9.83 -10.94 18.77
C SER A 299 -9.88 -9.70 19.65
N PRO A 300 -9.02 -9.58 20.68
CA PRO A 300 -8.98 -8.41 21.57
C PRO A 300 -8.73 -7.08 20.85
N GLU A 301 -8.12 -7.12 19.68
CA GLU A 301 -7.90 -5.96 18.79
C GLU A 301 -9.21 -5.40 18.22
N ALA A 302 -10.27 -6.19 18.15
CA ALA A 302 -11.59 -5.75 17.67
C ALA A 302 -12.38 -4.91 18.70
N ARG A 303 -11.68 -4.18 19.59
CA ARG A 303 -12.27 -3.33 20.64
C ARG A 303 -13.27 -2.28 20.13
N HIS A 304 -13.09 -1.81 18.88
CA HIS A 304 -14.01 -0.87 18.25
C HIS A 304 -15.45 -1.41 18.15
N LEU A 305 -15.63 -2.73 18.11
CA LEU A 305 -16.93 -3.39 18.09
C LEU A 305 -17.65 -3.30 19.46
N ASN A 306 -16.96 -2.95 20.52
CA ASN A 306 -17.58 -2.74 21.84
C ASN A 306 -18.59 -1.59 21.82
N LEU A 307 -18.45 -0.59 20.94
CA LEU A 307 -19.47 0.44 20.75
C LEU A 307 -20.82 -0.15 20.31
N VAL A 308 -20.75 -1.05 19.33
CA VAL A 308 -21.93 -1.75 18.80
C VAL A 308 -22.55 -2.65 19.85
N LEU A 309 -21.71 -3.34 20.63
CA LEU A 309 -22.15 -4.23 21.70
C LEU A 309 -22.84 -3.44 22.83
N ALA A 310 -22.31 -2.28 23.20
CA ALA A 310 -22.93 -1.41 24.20
C ALA A 310 -24.33 -0.95 23.76
N VAL A 311 -24.52 -0.58 22.50
CA VAL A 311 -25.84 -0.24 21.94
C VAL A 311 -26.78 -1.43 21.99
N ALA A 312 -26.33 -2.63 21.59
CA ALA A 312 -27.14 -3.83 21.61
C ALA A 312 -27.60 -4.21 23.05
N TYR A 313 -26.71 -4.08 24.02
CA TYR A 313 -27.06 -4.27 25.42
C TYR A 313 -28.08 -3.21 25.93
N ALA A 314 -27.89 -1.94 25.56
CA ALA A 314 -28.85 -0.89 25.93
C ALA A 314 -30.24 -1.19 25.38
N LYS A 315 -30.33 -1.59 24.11
CA LYS A 315 -31.58 -1.95 23.42
C LYS A 315 -32.27 -3.19 24.00
N THR A 316 -31.54 -4.04 24.70
CA THR A 316 -32.08 -5.22 25.42
C THR A 316 -32.23 -4.98 26.90
N ASN A 317 -32.21 -3.72 27.37
CA ASN A 317 -32.34 -3.27 28.78
C ASN A 317 -31.21 -3.80 29.69
N GLN A 318 -30.06 -4.26 29.13
CA GLN A 318 -28.91 -4.71 29.89
C GLN A 318 -27.96 -3.53 30.20
N TYR A 319 -28.49 -2.47 30.80
CA TYR A 319 -27.83 -1.17 30.99
C TYR A 319 -26.55 -1.24 31.80
N GLU A 320 -26.44 -2.16 32.78
CA GLU A 320 -25.21 -2.34 33.55
C GLU A 320 -24.05 -2.85 32.71
N LYS A 321 -24.33 -3.78 31.78
CA LYS A 321 -23.29 -4.25 30.84
C LYS A 321 -22.89 -3.16 29.86
N ALA A 322 -23.87 -2.43 29.33
CA ALA A 322 -23.60 -1.30 28.43
C ALA A 322 -22.73 -0.24 29.12
N ARG A 323 -23.09 0.12 30.37
CA ARG A 323 -22.35 1.11 31.17
C ARG A 323 -20.91 0.68 31.40
N LYS A 324 -20.67 -0.57 31.79
CA LYS A 324 -19.33 -1.09 32.01
C LYS A 324 -18.46 -0.97 30.75
N ILE A 325 -18.99 -1.37 29.60
CA ILE A 325 -18.27 -1.25 28.31
C ILE A 325 -17.94 0.22 27.99
N ILE A 326 -18.91 1.13 28.23
CA ILE A 326 -18.72 2.56 27.95
C ILE A 326 -17.68 3.17 28.92
N GLU A 327 -17.65 2.74 30.17
CA GLU A 327 -16.64 3.16 31.15
C GLU A 327 -15.26 2.67 30.72
N ASP A 328 -15.11 1.38 30.37
CA ASP A 328 -13.87 0.80 29.87
C ASP A 328 -13.36 1.54 28.60
N LEU A 329 -14.26 1.95 27.70
CA LEU A 329 -13.90 2.70 26.50
C LEU A 329 -13.50 4.16 26.80
N LYS A 330 -14.03 4.77 27.86
CA LYS A 330 -13.69 6.15 28.26
C LYS A 330 -12.31 6.24 28.94
N GLU A 331 -11.86 5.17 29.59
CA GLU A 331 -10.55 5.11 30.22
C GLU A 331 -9.42 5.01 29.17
N ASP A 332 -9.72 4.55 27.98
CA ASP A 332 -8.78 4.46 26.86
C ASP A 332 -8.87 5.71 25.97
N ASP A 333 -7.74 6.13 25.35
CA ASP A 333 -7.67 7.17 24.30
C ASP A 333 -8.61 6.88 23.10
N PHE A 334 -9.08 5.63 23.02
CA PHE A 334 -10.04 5.15 22.04
C PHE A 334 -11.35 5.98 21.99
N TRP A 335 -11.83 6.45 23.15
CA TRP A 335 -13.04 7.31 23.21
C TRP A 335 -12.84 8.64 22.48
N TYR A 336 -11.63 9.20 22.51
CA TYR A 336 -11.29 10.45 21.81
C TYR A 336 -11.04 10.25 20.33
N LEU A 337 -10.39 9.14 19.94
CA LEU A 337 -10.05 8.82 18.55
C LEU A 337 -11.30 8.40 17.74
N TYR A 338 -12.20 7.67 18.36
CA TYR A 338 -13.41 7.15 17.72
C TYR A 338 -14.69 7.78 18.27
N GLY A 339 -14.59 8.85 19.07
CA GLY A 339 -15.63 9.54 19.85
C GLY A 339 -16.95 9.75 19.12
N LYS A 340 -17.57 8.63 18.74
CA LYS A 340 -18.78 8.56 17.96
C LYS A 340 -19.98 8.78 18.88
N ARG A 341 -20.00 9.96 19.53
CA ARG A 341 -21.23 10.45 20.14
C ARG A 341 -22.37 10.37 19.11
N GLU A 342 -22.10 10.72 17.86
CA GLU A 342 -23.02 10.57 16.73
C GLU A 342 -23.56 9.15 16.58
N PHE A 343 -22.73 8.12 16.78
CA PHE A 343 -23.16 6.72 16.71
C PHE A 343 -24.23 6.39 17.77
N PHE A 344 -24.02 6.84 19.01
CA PHE A 344 -25.02 6.66 20.07
C PHE A 344 -26.24 7.56 19.84
N ASP A 345 -26.05 8.78 19.30
CA ASP A 345 -27.11 9.71 19.00
C ASP A 345 -28.04 9.18 17.91
N GLU A 346 -27.51 8.43 16.96
CA GLU A 346 -28.32 7.78 15.91
C GLU A 346 -29.15 6.59 16.44
N LEU A 347 -28.59 5.82 17.37
CA LEU A 347 -29.13 4.51 17.75
C LEU A 347 -29.81 4.47 19.11
N LEU A 348 -29.48 5.37 20.05
CA LEU A 348 -30.00 5.40 21.39
C LEU A 348 -30.90 6.66 21.63
N THR A 349 -32.00 6.45 22.32
CA THR A 349 -32.82 7.55 22.84
C THR A 349 -32.13 8.24 24.03
N GLN A 350 -32.53 9.49 24.35
CA GLN A 350 -31.95 10.21 25.48
C GLN A 350 -32.05 9.46 26.83
N PRO A 351 -33.20 8.84 27.19
CA PRO A 351 -33.29 8.03 28.40
C PRO A 351 -32.30 6.82 28.39
N GLU A 352 -32.15 6.14 27.26
CA GLU A 352 -31.20 5.01 27.13
C GLU A 352 -29.76 5.47 27.34
N LYS A 353 -29.38 6.63 26.79
CA LYS A 353 -28.04 7.23 26.97
C LYS A 353 -27.77 7.54 28.44
N GLU A 354 -28.73 8.16 29.12
CA GLU A 354 -28.65 8.49 30.58
C GLU A 354 -28.45 7.23 31.41
N LEU A 355 -29.22 6.15 31.13
CA LEU A 355 -29.11 4.87 31.80
C LEU A 355 -27.75 4.20 31.55
N CYS A 356 -27.11 4.43 30.40
CA CYS A 356 -25.80 3.95 30.05
C CYS A 356 -24.65 4.86 30.54
N GLY A 357 -24.93 6.00 31.19
CA GLY A 357 -23.90 6.93 31.65
C GLY A 357 -23.27 7.77 30.52
N ILE A 358 -23.96 7.90 29.39
CA ILE A 358 -23.57 8.77 28.27
C ILE A 358 -24.22 10.15 28.53
N LYS A 359 -23.37 11.20 28.68
CA LYS A 359 -23.83 12.58 28.87
C LYS A 359 -23.95 13.32 27.57
#